data_012a9bbd249e5e741dd2c9dcd9c0abdd
#
_entry.id   012a9bbd249e5e741dd2c9dcd9c0abdd
#
_cell.length_a   1.000
_cell.length_b   1.000
_cell.length_c   1.000
_cell.angle_alpha   90.00
_cell.angle_beta   90.00
_cell.angle_gamma   90.00
#
_symmetry.space_group_name_H-M   'P 1'
#
loop_
_entity.id
_entity.type
_entity.pdbx_description
1 polymer ?
#
loop_
_entity_poly.entity_id
_entity_poly.type
_entity_poly.pdbx_seq_one_letter_code
_entity_poly.pdbx_strand_id
1 'polypeptide(L)'
;MDSARKTARIAGWAFIITIVASIPAQFYFYEPVLAHADYIVGAGTDTRVSIGAFLEVLTAIANIATAVVLFPVLKRQSEGLALGYVAARVAESTIIAVGVISILSIVTLRQDLAGVAGTDAPSLLTAGRSLVAFRDATFLIGPGIIAGLGNGLMLGYLMYRSGLVPRGMALLGLIGGPLVTASGIAVLLGVWDQVSAPSLIATIPEFLWESSLGIYLVVKGFRPSPILADSPTEPRPQYRDGELGIPVPRHAAADLEPSAQPTEQP
;
A
#
# COMPACT_ATOMS: atom_id res chain seq x y z
N MET A 1 18.13 14.62 12.50
CA MET A 1 17.99 13.79 11.29
C MET A 1 16.99 14.48 10.37
N ASP A 2 17.37 14.72 9.15
CA ASP A 2 16.54 15.36 8.14
C ASP A 2 15.22 14.55 7.96
N SER A 3 14.08 15.23 7.94
CA SER A 3 12.74 14.62 7.84
C SER A 3 12.66 13.66 6.64
N ALA A 4 13.22 14.05 5.49
CA ALA A 4 13.25 13.23 4.29
C ALA A 4 14.02 11.91 4.48
N ARG A 5 15.13 11.92 5.23
CA ARG A 5 15.91 10.71 5.53
C ARG A 5 15.15 9.76 6.45
N LYS A 6 14.38 10.30 7.40
CA LYS A 6 13.53 9.47 8.27
C LYS A 6 12.43 8.80 7.46
N THR A 7 11.75 9.56 6.61
CA THR A 7 10.70 9.04 5.68
C THR A 7 11.26 7.93 4.80
N ALA A 8 12.42 8.15 4.15
CA ALA A 8 13.04 7.14 3.30
C ALA A 8 13.34 5.84 4.07
N ARG A 9 13.92 5.94 5.27
CA ARG A 9 14.24 4.76 6.08
C ARG A 9 13.01 3.99 6.51
N ILE A 10 11.94 4.66 6.94
CA ILE A 10 10.70 4.00 7.33
C ILE A 10 10.09 3.27 6.13
N ALA A 11 10.01 3.94 4.97
CA ALA A 11 9.52 3.33 3.74
C ALA A 11 10.39 2.14 3.32
N GLY A 12 11.72 2.28 3.38
CA GLY A 12 12.65 1.21 3.04
C GLY A 12 12.49 -0.02 3.94
N TRP A 13 12.36 0.15 5.25
CA TRP A 13 12.08 -0.95 6.16
C TRP A 13 10.73 -1.60 5.89
N ALA A 14 9.70 -0.82 5.57
CA ALA A 14 8.41 -1.36 5.20
C ALA A 14 8.51 -2.25 3.94
N PHE A 15 9.25 -1.84 2.88
CA PHE A 15 9.53 -2.70 1.72
C PHE A 15 10.31 -3.98 2.08
N ILE A 16 11.28 -3.91 2.97
CA ILE A 16 12.01 -5.10 3.41
C ILE A 16 11.07 -6.06 4.13
N ILE A 17 10.21 -5.53 5.01
CA ILE A 17 9.24 -6.33 5.75
C ILE A 17 8.27 -7.03 4.79
N THR A 18 7.77 -6.34 3.74
CA THR A 18 6.88 -6.99 2.76
C THR A 18 7.51 -8.22 2.13
N ILE A 19 8.77 -8.14 1.71
CA ILE A 19 9.49 -9.23 1.06
C ILE A 19 9.80 -10.37 2.04
N VAL A 20 10.36 -10.02 3.20
CA VAL A 20 10.80 -11.01 4.21
C VAL A 20 9.59 -11.73 4.82
N ALA A 21 8.42 -11.10 4.87
CA ALA A 21 7.21 -11.72 5.37
C ALA A 21 6.46 -12.51 4.28
N SER A 22 6.25 -11.94 3.09
CA SER A 22 5.41 -12.55 2.06
C SER A 22 6.01 -13.81 1.43
N ILE A 23 7.32 -13.82 1.14
CA ILE A 23 7.95 -14.95 0.47
C ILE A 23 7.92 -16.22 1.34
N PRO A 24 8.36 -16.21 2.61
CA PRO A 24 8.22 -17.38 3.47
C PRO A 24 6.75 -17.77 3.72
N ALA A 25 5.84 -16.79 3.86
CA ALA A 25 4.42 -17.08 4.03
C ALA A 25 3.89 -17.93 2.88
N GLN A 26 4.13 -17.51 1.65
CA GLN A 26 3.62 -18.16 0.45
C GLN A 26 4.26 -19.51 0.18
N PHE A 27 5.58 -19.62 0.24
CA PHE A 27 6.32 -20.80 -0.26
C PHE A 27 6.71 -21.80 0.82
N TYR A 28 6.67 -21.41 2.11
CA TYR A 28 7.01 -22.30 3.21
C TYR A 28 5.83 -22.52 4.15
N PHE A 29 5.24 -21.45 4.70
CA PHE A 29 4.23 -21.59 5.74
C PHE A 29 2.89 -22.09 5.20
N TYR A 30 2.50 -21.69 3.99
CA TYR A 30 1.24 -22.13 3.36
C TYR A 30 1.37 -23.41 2.53
N GLU A 31 2.60 -23.93 2.33
CA GLU A 31 2.83 -25.15 1.57
C GLU A 31 1.91 -26.31 2.00
N PRO A 32 1.69 -26.59 3.31
CA PRO A 32 0.83 -27.69 3.71
C PRO A 32 -0.62 -27.57 3.21
N VAL A 33 -1.13 -26.34 3.09
CA VAL A 33 -2.51 -26.08 2.64
C VAL A 33 -2.57 -26.01 1.11
N LEU A 34 -1.60 -25.35 0.49
CA LEU A 34 -1.64 -25.08 -0.95
C LEU A 34 -1.20 -26.29 -1.80
N ALA A 35 -0.26 -27.11 -1.30
CA ALA A 35 0.25 -28.29 -2.01
C ALA A 35 -0.50 -29.59 -1.71
N HIS A 36 -1.23 -29.66 -0.59
CA HIS A 36 -1.87 -30.90 -0.12
C HIS A 36 -3.39 -30.73 -0.02
N ALA A 37 -4.10 -31.25 -1.03
CA ALA A 37 -5.57 -31.12 -1.09
C ALA A 37 -6.32 -31.79 0.07
N ASP A 38 -5.67 -32.71 0.78
CA ASP A 38 -6.19 -33.45 1.93
C ASP A 38 -5.83 -32.81 3.29
N TYR A 39 -5.18 -31.65 3.31
CA TYR A 39 -4.82 -30.94 4.54
C TYR A 39 -6.00 -30.81 5.50
N ILE A 40 -7.19 -30.48 4.99
CA ILE A 40 -8.37 -30.23 5.81
C ILE A 40 -8.86 -31.47 6.58
N VAL A 41 -8.56 -32.68 6.11
CA VAL A 41 -8.93 -33.96 6.74
C VAL A 41 -7.74 -34.66 7.40
N GLY A 42 -6.52 -34.19 7.17
CA GLY A 42 -5.28 -34.83 7.63
C GLY A 42 -4.80 -34.36 9.01
N ALA A 43 -3.69 -34.96 9.48
CA ALA A 43 -2.94 -34.45 10.62
C ALA A 43 -2.17 -33.19 10.21
N GLY A 44 -2.68 -32.02 10.55
CA GLY A 44 -2.16 -30.77 10.03
C GLY A 44 -1.15 -30.06 10.92
N THR A 45 -0.42 -29.17 10.29
CA THR A 45 0.55 -28.27 10.89
C THR A 45 -0.07 -26.87 11.07
N ASP A 46 -1.20 -26.78 11.81
CA ASP A 46 -2.00 -25.56 11.96
C ASP A 46 -1.19 -24.36 12.43
N THR A 47 -0.29 -24.58 13.42
CA THR A 47 0.59 -23.52 13.90
C THR A 47 1.47 -22.96 12.78
N ARG A 48 2.00 -23.81 11.90
CA ARG A 48 2.81 -23.39 10.74
C ARG A 48 1.98 -22.51 9.80
N VAL A 49 0.77 -22.94 9.47
CA VAL A 49 -0.14 -22.18 8.60
C VAL A 49 -0.57 -20.87 9.24
N SER A 50 -0.87 -20.87 10.54
CA SER A 50 -1.23 -19.65 11.28
C SER A 50 -0.09 -18.63 11.35
N ILE A 51 1.17 -19.08 11.44
CA ILE A 51 2.34 -18.19 11.31
C ILE A 51 2.38 -17.57 9.92
N GLY A 52 2.11 -18.34 8.86
CA GLY A 52 1.98 -17.81 7.50
C GLY A 52 0.92 -16.72 7.39
N ALA A 53 -0.25 -16.93 7.99
CA ALA A 53 -1.32 -15.96 8.06
C ALA A 53 -0.89 -14.67 8.77
N PHE A 54 -0.19 -14.78 9.90
CA PHE A 54 0.37 -13.63 10.61
C PHE A 54 1.37 -12.86 9.73
N LEU A 55 2.26 -13.56 9.01
CA LEU A 55 3.22 -12.92 8.12
C LEU A 55 2.53 -12.19 6.95
N GLU A 56 1.45 -12.74 6.38
CA GLU A 56 0.68 -12.03 5.35
C GLU A 56 -0.07 -10.81 5.90
N VAL A 57 -0.60 -10.86 7.12
CA VAL A 57 -1.16 -9.68 7.79
C VAL A 57 -0.07 -8.60 7.97
N LEU A 58 1.13 -9.00 8.39
CA LEU A 58 2.27 -8.08 8.49
C LEU A 58 2.64 -7.48 7.13
N THR A 59 2.62 -8.29 6.06
CA THR A 59 2.82 -7.82 4.68
C THR A 59 1.79 -6.77 4.30
N ALA A 60 0.51 -7.03 4.54
CA ALA A 60 -0.57 -6.08 4.22
C ALA A 60 -0.42 -4.74 4.96
N ILE A 61 -0.06 -4.77 6.25
CA ILE A 61 0.22 -3.57 7.03
C ILE A 61 1.43 -2.82 6.47
N ALA A 62 2.53 -3.53 6.17
CA ALA A 62 3.74 -2.94 5.63
C ALA A 62 3.50 -2.33 4.23
N ASN A 63 2.70 -2.97 3.39
CA ASN A 63 2.28 -2.45 2.08
C ASN A 63 1.59 -1.09 2.22
N ILE A 64 0.59 -0.97 3.09
CA ILE A 64 -0.10 0.30 3.37
C ILE A 64 0.89 1.32 3.92
N ALA A 65 1.79 0.91 4.81
CA ALA A 65 2.80 1.79 5.40
C ALA A 65 3.74 2.37 4.33
N THR A 66 4.16 1.59 3.31
CA THR A 66 4.98 2.12 2.20
C THR A 66 4.28 3.29 1.51
N ALA A 67 3.00 3.15 1.22
CA ALA A 67 2.23 4.15 0.50
C ALA A 67 1.97 5.40 1.34
N VAL A 68 1.53 5.23 2.59
CA VAL A 68 1.23 6.34 3.51
C VAL A 68 2.49 7.16 3.81
N VAL A 69 3.61 6.48 4.06
CA VAL A 69 4.89 7.14 4.39
C VAL A 69 5.48 7.89 3.19
N LEU A 70 5.34 7.33 1.97
CA LEU A 70 5.85 7.97 0.76
C LEU A 70 4.93 9.07 0.22
N PHE A 71 3.63 9.03 0.49
CA PHE A 71 2.64 9.96 -0.06
C PHE A 71 3.02 11.45 0.11
N PRO A 72 3.45 11.95 1.29
CA PRO A 72 3.81 13.37 1.45
C PRO A 72 4.94 13.83 0.53
N VAL A 73 5.83 12.93 0.13
CA VAL A 73 6.94 13.20 -0.79
C VAL A 73 6.46 13.07 -2.24
N LEU A 74 5.77 11.98 -2.57
CA LEU A 74 5.35 11.66 -3.94
C LEU A 74 4.30 12.62 -4.48
N LYS A 75 3.38 13.12 -3.63
CA LYS A 75 2.37 14.10 -4.04
C LYS A 75 2.96 15.40 -4.58
N ARG A 76 4.20 15.74 -4.18
CA ARG A 76 4.91 16.92 -4.71
C ARG A 76 5.31 16.74 -6.17
N GLN A 77 5.45 15.51 -6.66
CA GLN A 77 5.69 15.19 -8.06
C GLN A 77 4.39 15.14 -8.88
N SER A 78 3.38 14.44 -8.35
CA SER A 78 2.04 14.31 -8.94
C SER A 78 1.08 13.78 -7.90
N GLU A 79 0.13 14.61 -7.46
CA GLU A 79 -0.82 14.24 -6.42
C GLU A 79 -1.74 13.10 -6.88
N GLY A 80 -2.26 13.17 -8.11
CA GLY A 80 -3.14 12.13 -8.65
C GLY A 80 -2.46 10.76 -8.73
N LEU A 81 -1.22 10.67 -9.21
CA LEU A 81 -0.48 9.41 -9.27
C LEU A 81 -0.07 8.91 -7.88
N ALA A 82 0.29 9.82 -6.96
CA ALA A 82 0.59 9.45 -5.57
C ALA A 82 -0.64 8.89 -4.86
N LEU A 83 -1.83 9.48 -5.09
CA LEU A 83 -3.10 8.97 -4.57
C LEU A 83 -3.46 7.63 -5.22
N GLY A 84 -3.24 7.48 -6.52
CA GLY A 84 -3.41 6.22 -7.25
C GLY A 84 -2.54 5.10 -6.68
N TYR A 85 -1.28 5.41 -6.35
CA TYR A 85 -0.39 4.46 -5.66
C TYR A 85 -0.92 4.05 -4.29
N VAL A 86 -1.38 5.02 -3.47
CA VAL A 86 -1.99 4.71 -2.16
C VAL A 86 -3.22 3.82 -2.33
N ALA A 87 -4.11 4.16 -3.27
CA ALA A 87 -5.32 3.38 -3.53
C ALA A 87 -4.99 1.95 -3.97
N ALA A 88 -4.00 1.78 -4.85
CA ALA A 88 -3.55 0.46 -5.30
C ALA A 88 -2.98 -0.38 -4.15
N ARG A 89 -2.14 0.21 -3.28
CA ARG A 89 -1.58 -0.50 -2.10
C ARG A 89 -2.65 -0.87 -1.07
N VAL A 90 -3.66 -0.02 -0.86
CA VAL A 90 -4.80 -0.33 0.02
C VAL A 90 -5.64 -1.46 -0.59
N ALA A 91 -5.96 -1.39 -1.89
CA ALA A 91 -6.72 -2.43 -2.57
C ALA A 91 -5.99 -3.78 -2.54
N GLU A 92 -4.70 -3.82 -2.87
CA GLU A 92 -3.86 -5.01 -2.77
C GLU A 92 -3.88 -5.60 -1.36
N SER A 93 -3.63 -4.77 -0.35
CA SER A 93 -3.60 -5.21 1.06
C SER A 93 -4.95 -5.75 1.53
N THR A 94 -6.04 -5.15 1.07
CA THR A 94 -7.40 -5.63 1.37
C THR A 94 -7.62 -7.02 0.77
N ILE A 95 -7.18 -7.23 -0.47
CA ILE A 95 -7.31 -8.53 -1.15
C ILE A 95 -6.42 -9.58 -0.48
N ILE A 96 -5.20 -9.24 -0.06
CA ILE A 96 -4.34 -10.12 0.75
C ILE A 96 -5.06 -10.52 2.04
N ALA A 97 -5.65 -9.58 2.77
CA ALA A 97 -6.37 -9.86 4.00
C ALA A 97 -7.56 -10.81 3.77
N VAL A 98 -8.28 -10.66 2.67
CA VAL A 98 -9.35 -11.58 2.26
C VAL A 98 -8.79 -12.98 1.97
N GLY A 99 -7.62 -13.09 1.34
CA GLY A 99 -6.91 -14.37 1.15
C GLY A 99 -6.51 -15.03 2.47
N VAL A 100 -6.04 -14.24 3.43
CA VAL A 100 -5.71 -14.71 4.79
C VAL A 100 -6.95 -15.30 5.49
N ILE A 101 -8.11 -14.63 5.36
CA ILE A 101 -9.38 -15.14 5.92
C ILE A 101 -9.71 -16.50 5.33
N SER A 102 -9.50 -16.71 4.03
CA SER A 102 -9.72 -18.01 3.39
C SER A 102 -8.84 -19.12 3.98
N ILE A 103 -7.55 -18.85 4.16
CA ILE A 103 -6.60 -19.81 4.78
C ILE A 103 -6.99 -20.14 6.22
N LEU A 104 -7.30 -19.11 7.02
CA LEU A 104 -7.72 -19.32 8.41
C LEU A 104 -9.05 -20.09 8.52
N SER A 105 -9.96 -19.90 7.55
CA SER A 105 -11.20 -20.69 7.48
C SER A 105 -10.93 -22.17 7.28
N ILE A 106 -9.92 -22.55 6.49
CA ILE A 106 -9.51 -23.95 6.30
C ILE A 106 -8.99 -24.52 7.63
N VAL A 107 -8.14 -23.75 8.34
CA VAL A 107 -7.59 -24.17 9.64
C VAL A 107 -8.72 -24.36 10.67
N THR A 108 -9.66 -23.41 10.76
CA THR A 108 -10.79 -23.46 11.68
C THR A 108 -11.69 -24.65 11.39
N LEU A 109 -12.10 -24.84 10.13
CA LEU A 109 -12.93 -25.98 9.73
C LEU A 109 -12.26 -27.34 10.07
N ARG A 110 -10.96 -27.42 9.85
CA ARG A 110 -10.19 -28.62 10.21
C ARG A 110 -10.19 -28.86 11.72
N GLN A 111 -9.97 -27.83 12.54
CA GLN A 111 -9.93 -27.93 13.99
C GLN A 111 -11.31 -28.30 14.58
N ASP A 112 -12.36 -27.69 14.06
CA ASP A 112 -13.72 -27.89 14.57
C ASP A 112 -14.28 -29.26 14.20
N LEU A 113 -13.87 -29.84 13.08
CA LEU A 113 -14.43 -31.08 12.55
C LEU A 113 -13.49 -32.30 12.69
N ALA A 114 -12.24 -32.07 13.15
CA ALA A 114 -11.32 -33.18 13.41
C ALA A 114 -11.82 -34.09 14.50
N GLY A 115 -12.07 -35.37 14.13
CA GLY A 115 -12.53 -36.40 15.09
C GLY A 115 -14.02 -36.35 15.44
N VAL A 116 -14.82 -35.49 14.80
CA VAL A 116 -16.28 -35.49 14.99
C VAL A 116 -16.90 -36.65 14.24
N ALA A 117 -17.58 -37.54 14.97
CA ALA A 117 -18.29 -38.68 14.40
C ALA A 117 -19.39 -38.23 13.43
N GLY A 118 -19.41 -38.79 12.24
CA GLY A 118 -20.38 -38.43 11.18
C GLY A 118 -19.94 -37.30 10.24
N THR A 119 -18.71 -36.79 10.40
CA THR A 119 -18.15 -35.80 9.45
C THR A 119 -17.96 -36.44 8.10
N ASP A 120 -18.55 -35.83 7.05
CA ASP A 120 -18.39 -36.26 5.66
C ASP A 120 -17.07 -35.73 5.09
N ALA A 121 -16.06 -36.60 5.01
CA ALA A 121 -14.74 -36.25 4.48
C ALA A 121 -14.78 -35.73 3.03
N PRO A 122 -15.56 -36.27 2.09
CA PRO A 122 -15.71 -35.69 0.75
C PRO A 122 -16.23 -34.26 0.73
N SER A 123 -17.20 -33.92 1.57
CA SER A 123 -17.72 -32.55 1.68
C SER A 123 -16.68 -31.59 2.24
N LEU A 124 -15.89 -32.02 3.23
CA LEU A 124 -14.78 -31.22 3.76
C LEU A 124 -13.68 -30.98 2.72
N LEU A 125 -13.30 -32.00 1.97
CA LEU A 125 -12.33 -31.88 0.90
C LEU A 125 -12.80 -30.87 -0.16
N THR A 126 -14.09 -30.89 -0.52
CA THR A 126 -14.67 -29.95 -1.48
C THR A 126 -14.63 -28.53 -0.92
N ALA A 127 -15.00 -28.32 0.34
CA ALA A 127 -14.92 -27.02 0.99
C ALA A 127 -13.47 -26.50 1.05
N GLY A 128 -12.52 -27.35 1.44
CA GLY A 128 -11.10 -27.00 1.49
C GLY A 128 -10.56 -26.57 0.13
N ARG A 129 -10.84 -27.34 -0.92
CA ARG A 129 -10.44 -27.00 -2.31
C ARG A 129 -11.06 -25.70 -2.80
N SER A 130 -12.32 -25.43 -2.44
CA SER A 130 -12.98 -24.16 -2.81
C SER A 130 -12.32 -22.97 -2.11
N LEU A 131 -11.94 -23.11 -0.87
CA LEU A 131 -11.23 -22.04 -0.13
C LEU A 131 -9.81 -21.83 -0.67
N VAL A 132 -9.08 -22.90 -1.05
CA VAL A 132 -7.77 -22.77 -1.70
C VAL A 132 -7.92 -22.06 -3.04
N ALA A 133 -8.86 -22.45 -3.89
CA ALA A 133 -9.11 -21.76 -5.15
C ALA A 133 -9.47 -20.29 -4.98
N PHE A 134 -10.23 -19.96 -3.93
CA PHE A 134 -10.52 -18.56 -3.56
C PHE A 134 -9.25 -17.82 -3.15
N ARG A 135 -8.37 -18.44 -2.34
CA ARG A 135 -7.07 -17.89 -1.96
C ARG A 135 -6.19 -17.61 -3.18
N ASP A 136 -6.13 -18.56 -4.13
CA ASP A 136 -5.34 -18.41 -5.36
C ASP A 136 -5.85 -17.24 -6.22
N ALA A 137 -7.17 -17.07 -6.30
CA ALA A 137 -7.76 -15.93 -7.01
C ALA A 137 -7.40 -14.58 -6.33
N THR A 138 -7.39 -14.51 -4.99
CA THR A 138 -6.96 -13.30 -4.28
C THR A 138 -5.48 -13.00 -4.51
N PHE A 139 -4.61 -14.02 -4.54
CA PHE A 139 -3.19 -13.86 -4.81
C PHE A 139 -2.95 -13.40 -6.27
N LEU A 140 -3.72 -13.91 -7.22
CA LEU A 140 -3.65 -13.46 -8.61
C LEU A 140 -4.04 -11.98 -8.76
N ILE A 141 -5.15 -11.56 -8.16
CA ILE A 141 -5.68 -10.20 -8.35
C ILE A 141 -4.85 -9.17 -7.57
N GLY A 142 -4.57 -9.42 -6.29
CA GLY A 142 -3.82 -8.51 -5.44
C GLY A 142 -2.34 -8.43 -5.83
N PRO A 143 -1.51 -9.36 -5.39
CA PRO A 143 -0.07 -9.38 -5.69
C PRO A 143 0.25 -9.52 -7.17
N GLY A 144 -0.55 -10.29 -7.94
CA GLY A 144 -0.26 -10.57 -9.34
C GLY A 144 -0.63 -9.46 -10.31
N ILE A 145 -1.69 -8.67 -10.05
CA ILE A 145 -2.16 -7.63 -10.99
C ILE A 145 -2.05 -6.24 -10.37
N ILE A 146 -2.67 -6.03 -9.20
CA ILE A 146 -2.78 -4.68 -8.60
C ILE A 146 -1.42 -4.19 -8.13
N ALA A 147 -0.57 -5.05 -7.56
CA ALA A 147 0.78 -4.67 -7.15
C ALA A 147 1.62 -4.15 -8.34
N GLY A 148 1.55 -4.83 -9.49
CA GLY A 148 2.26 -4.39 -10.70
C GLY A 148 1.85 -3.00 -11.17
N LEU A 149 0.55 -2.69 -11.12
CA LEU A 149 0.05 -1.37 -11.47
C LEU A 149 0.46 -0.30 -10.45
N GLY A 150 0.30 -0.59 -9.15
CA GLY A 150 0.58 0.35 -8.08
C GLY A 150 2.07 0.52 -7.83
N ASN A 151 2.72 -0.54 -7.43
CA ASN A 151 4.11 -0.52 -6.97
C ASN A 151 5.11 -0.46 -8.14
N GLY A 152 4.90 -1.27 -9.16
CA GLY A 152 5.76 -1.27 -10.34
C GLY A 152 5.57 -0.03 -11.19
N LEU A 153 4.39 0.14 -11.77
CA LEU A 153 4.16 1.20 -12.75
C LEU A 153 4.05 2.58 -12.12
N MET A 154 3.13 2.80 -11.17
CA MET A 154 2.90 4.15 -10.61
C MET A 154 4.07 4.62 -9.75
N LEU A 155 4.52 3.81 -8.78
CA LEU A 155 5.65 4.17 -7.93
C LEU A 155 6.95 4.25 -8.75
N GLY A 156 7.21 3.29 -9.63
CA GLY A 156 8.36 3.29 -10.54
C GLY A 156 8.41 4.58 -11.37
N TYR A 157 7.29 5.01 -11.94
CA TYR A 157 7.20 6.27 -12.67
C TYR A 157 7.48 7.50 -11.79
N LEU A 158 6.85 7.57 -10.62
CA LEU A 158 7.06 8.67 -9.67
C LEU A 158 8.53 8.77 -9.24
N MET A 159 9.17 7.65 -8.93
CA MET A 159 10.60 7.60 -8.55
C MET A 159 11.54 7.92 -9.73
N TYR A 160 11.18 7.50 -10.96
CA TYR A 160 11.95 7.82 -12.16
C TYR A 160 11.91 9.32 -12.48
N ARG A 161 10.71 9.92 -12.45
CA ARG A 161 10.50 11.34 -12.77
C ARG A 161 11.08 12.27 -11.70
N SER A 162 10.91 11.93 -10.45
CA SER A 162 11.43 12.73 -9.33
C SER A 162 12.95 12.62 -9.15
N GLY A 163 13.57 11.54 -9.64
CA GLY A 163 14.99 11.26 -9.41
C GLY A 163 15.35 10.96 -7.95
N LEU A 164 14.37 10.63 -7.09
CA LEU A 164 14.58 10.28 -5.70
C LEU A 164 15.48 9.05 -5.51
N VAL A 165 15.51 8.18 -6.50
CA VAL A 165 16.39 7.00 -6.56
C VAL A 165 17.12 6.95 -7.91
N PRO A 166 18.17 6.13 -8.09
CA PRO A 166 18.82 5.94 -9.39
C PRO A 166 17.79 5.54 -10.47
N ARG A 167 17.83 6.23 -11.62
CA ARG A 167 16.88 5.95 -12.72
C ARG A 167 16.90 4.51 -13.20
N GLY A 168 18.07 3.86 -13.24
CA GLY A 168 18.16 2.44 -13.60
C GLY A 168 17.41 1.53 -12.64
N MET A 169 17.36 1.86 -11.36
CA MET A 169 16.56 1.14 -10.36
C MET A 169 15.06 1.35 -10.62
N ALA A 170 14.62 2.59 -10.84
CA ALA A 170 13.21 2.89 -11.13
C ALA A 170 12.72 2.27 -12.44
N LEU A 171 13.60 2.04 -13.42
CA LEU A 171 13.29 1.31 -14.65
C LEU A 171 12.92 -0.15 -14.39
N LEU A 172 13.47 -0.79 -13.35
CA LEU A 172 13.05 -2.15 -12.98
C LEU A 172 11.57 -2.21 -12.62
N GLY A 173 11.06 -1.22 -11.87
CA GLY A 173 9.63 -1.12 -11.57
C GLY A 173 8.78 -0.81 -12.81
N LEU A 174 9.25 0.14 -13.64
CA LEU A 174 8.56 0.50 -14.89
C LEU A 174 8.47 -0.65 -15.91
N ILE A 175 9.40 -1.60 -15.85
CA ILE A 175 9.38 -2.82 -16.67
C ILE A 175 8.64 -3.93 -15.94
N GLY A 176 8.94 -4.13 -14.65
CA GLY A 176 8.40 -5.20 -13.83
C GLY A 176 6.90 -5.08 -13.62
N GLY A 177 6.40 -3.88 -13.33
CA GLY A 177 4.97 -3.65 -13.13
C GLY A 177 4.11 -4.09 -14.31
N PRO A 178 4.35 -3.61 -15.53
CA PRO A 178 3.65 -4.09 -16.73
C PRO A 178 3.82 -5.59 -16.98
N LEU A 179 5.02 -6.15 -16.75
CA LEU A 179 5.27 -7.58 -16.97
C LEU A 179 4.48 -8.46 -15.99
N VAL A 180 4.51 -8.17 -14.70
CA VAL A 180 3.76 -8.94 -13.71
C VAL A 180 2.25 -8.78 -13.90
N THR A 181 1.78 -7.58 -14.24
CA THR A 181 0.38 -7.33 -14.57
C THR A 181 -0.06 -8.10 -15.81
N ALA A 182 0.71 -8.07 -16.89
CA ALA A 182 0.42 -8.81 -18.12
C ALA A 182 0.44 -10.33 -17.88
N SER A 183 1.40 -10.81 -17.07
CA SER A 183 1.45 -12.20 -16.65
C SER A 183 0.21 -12.59 -15.84
N GLY A 184 -0.21 -11.76 -14.89
CA GLY A 184 -1.43 -11.98 -14.12
C GLY A 184 -2.69 -12.04 -15.01
N ILE A 185 -2.78 -11.17 -16.01
CA ILE A 185 -3.87 -11.22 -17.01
C ILE A 185 -3.80 -12.51 -17.84
N ALA A 186 -2.61 -12.96 -18.23
CA ALA A 186 -2.44 -14.19 -18.97
C ALA A 186 -2.86 -15.42 -18.14
N VAL A 187 -2.55 -15.44 -16.83
CA VAL A 187 -3.06 -16.45 -15.89
C VAL A 187 -4.58 -16.40 -15.80
N LEU A 188 -5.15 -15.20 -15.64
CA LEU A 188 -6.61 -15.00 -15.58
C LEU A 188 -7.32 -15.54 -16.83
N LEU A 189 -6.69 -15.41 -17.99
CA LEU A 189 -7.20 -15.92 -19.28
C LEU A 189 -6.85 -17.38 -19.55
N GLY A 190 -6.18 -18.05 -18.61
CA GLY A 190 -5.84 -19.47 -18.74
C GLY A 190 -4.71 -19.78 -19.75
N VAL A 191 -3.87 -18.79 -20.08
CA VAL A 191 -2.75 -18.96 -21.01
C VAL A 191 -1.62 -19.79 -20.38
N TRP A 192 -1.38 -19.61 -19.07
CA TRP A 192 -0.47 -20.42 -18.27
C TRP A 192 -0.86 -20.39 -16.79
N ASP A 193 -0.26 -21.28 -16.00
CA ASP A 193 -0.53 -21.38 -14.57
C ASP A 193 0.18 -20.27 -13.79
N GLN A 194 -0.41 -19.90 -12.64
CA GLN A 194 0.07 -18.84 -11.77
C GLN A 194 1.50 -19.11 -11.25
N VAL A 195 1.81 -20.36 -10.92
CA VAL A 195 3.15 -20.81 -10.51
C VAL A 195 3.81 -21.55 -11.66
N SER A 196 4.04 -20.86 -12.77
CA SER A 196 4.70 -21.38 -13.96
C SER A 196 5.99 -20.63 -14.25
N ALA A 197 6.87 -21.21 -15.08
CA ALA A 197 8.12 -20.55 -15.45
C ALA A 197 7.91 -19.19 -16.12
N PRO A 198 6.98 -18.97 -17.06
CA PRO A 198 6.69 -17.66 -17.61
C PRO A 198 6.26 -16.64 -16.54
N SER A 199 5.38 -17.04 -15.61
CA SER A 199 4.90 -16.19 -14.53
C SER A 199 6.03 -15.79 -13.57
N LEU A 200 6.87 -16.73 -13.18
CA LEU A 200 8.03 -16.47 -12.32
C LEU A 200 9.04 -15.54 -12.99
N ILE A 201 9.36 -15.76 -14.27
CA ILE A 201 10.27 -14.89 -15.03
C ILE A 201 9.74 -13.46 -15.12
N ALA A 202 8.43 -13.30 -15.38
CA ALA A 202 7.79 -11.99 -15.46
C ALA A 202 7.83 -11.22 -14.13
N THR A 203 7.90 -11.92 -12.99
CA THR A 203 7.95 -11.32 -11.65
C THR A 203 9.35 -10.87 -11.25
N ILE A 204 10.42 -11.39 -11.87
CA ILE A 204 11.81 -11.06 -11.48
C ILE A 204 12.10 -9.55 -11.46
N PRO A 205 11.78 -8.76 -12.49
CA PRO A 205 12.11 -7.34 -12.48
C PRO A 205 11.38 -6.58 -11.36
N GLU A 206 10.13 -6.93 -11.06
CA GLU A 206 9.35 -6.33 -9.96
C GLU A 206 9.95 -6.69 -8.60
N PHE A 207 10.32 -7.94 -8.39
CA PHE A 207 11.01 -8.38 -7.19
C PHE A 207 12.36 -7.65 -6.97
N LEU A 208 13.15 -7.50 -8.03
CA LEU A 208 14.41 -6.77 -7.99
C LEU A 208 14.18 -5.28 -7.72
N TRP A 209 13.10 -4.71 -8.26
CA TRP A 209 12.68 -3.35 -7.99
C TRP A 209 12.40 -3.14 -6.50
N GLU A 210 11.46 -3.89 -5.93
CA GLU A 210 11.08 -3.76 -4.53
C GLU A 210 12.25 -3.98 -3.58
N SER A 211 13.03 -5.05 -3.82
CA SER A 211 14.18 -5.40 -2.98
C SER A 211 15.25 -4.33 -3.02
N SER A 212 15.62 -3.88 -4.21
CA SER A 212 16.64 -2.84 -4.36
C SER A 212 16.18 -1.49 -3.81
N LEU A 213 14.90 -1.14 -4.00
CA LEU A 213 14.31 0.08 -3.46
C LEU A 213 14.33 0.08 -1.93
N GLY A 214 13.87 -1.00 -1.31
CA GLY A 214 13.86 -1.14 0.14
C GLY A 214 15.26 -0.96 0.74
N ILE A 215 16.24 -1.71 0.24
CA ILE A 215 17.63 -1.64 0.69
C ILE A 215 18.21 -0.24 0.44
N TYR A 216 17.99 0.33 -0.73
CA TYR A 216 18.51 1.65 -1.09
C TYR A 216 17.97 2.74 -0.16
N LEU A 217 16.67 2.76 0.10
CA LEU A 217 16.04 3.75 0.97
C LEU A 217 16.52 3.65 2.42
N VAL A 218 16.78 2.45 2.94
CA VAL A 218 17.33 2.26 4.29
C VAL A 218 18.77 2.77 4.36
N VAL A 219 19.63 2.40 3.39
CA VAL A 219 21.07 2.65 3.44
C VAL A 219 21.42 4.07 2.98
N LYS A 220 20.89 4.48 1.84
CA LYS A 220 21.24 5.76 1.18
C LYS A 220 20.22 6.87 1.45
N GLY A 221 18.93 6.52 1.61
CA GLY A 221 17.85 7.49 1.63
C GLY A 221 17.50 8.00 0.23
N PHE A 222 16.75 9.11 0.17
CA PHE A 222 16.46 9.77 -1.10
C PHE A 222 17.70 10.50 -1.65
N ARG A 223 17.82 10.53 -2.96
CA ARG A 223 18.78 11.41 -3.66
C ARG A 223 18.30 12.86 -3.57
N PRO A 224 19.23 13.84 -3.64
CA PRO A 224 18.83 15.23 -3.82
C PRO A 224 17.91 15.37 -5.05
N SER A 225 16.75 15.99 -4.84
CA SER A 225 15.72 16.15 -5.87
C SER A 225 15.01 17.49 -5.66
N PRO A 226 14.59 18.19 -6.74
CA PRO A 226 13.84 19.44 -6.64
C PRO A 226 12.56 19.33 -5.80
N ILE A 227 11.92 18.14 -5.78
CA ILE A 227 10.69 17.93 -4.97
C ILE A 227 10.95 17.82 -3.47
N LEU A 228 12.20 17.67 -3.05
CA LEU A 228 12.59 17.67 -1.63
C LEU A 228 13.03 19.08 -1.16
N ALA A 229 13.33 19.99 -2.07
CA ALA A 229 13.58 21.37 -1.72
C ALA A 229 12.29 21.94 -1.11
N ASP A 230 12.40 22.56 0.05
CA ASP A 230 11.30 23.34 0.59
C ASP A 230 10.96 24.41 -0.46
N SER A 231 9.70 24.49 -0.87
CA SER A 231 9.23 25.63 -1.66
C SER A 231 9.70 26.88 -0.92
N PRO A 232 10.29 27.87 -1.61
CA PRO A 232 10.60 29.15 -0.96
C PRO A 232 9.33 29.52 -0.19
N THR A 233 9.45 29.66 1.11
CA THR A 233 8.36 30.18 1.95
C THR A 233 7.92 31.45 1.25
N GLU A 234 6.72 31.51 0.66
CA GLU A 234 6.20 32.77 0.15
C GLU A 234 6.45 33.79 1.27
N PRO A 235 7.13 34.92 0.98
CA PRO A 235 7.35 35.92 1.99
C PRO A 235 5.97 36.20 2.56
N ARG A 236 5.75 35.92 3.86
CA ARG A 236 4.52 36.35 4.51
C ARG A 236 4.35 37.79 4.14
N PRO A 237 3.17 38.20 3.61
CA PRO A 237 2.93 39.62 3.36
C PRO A 237 3.33 40.31 4.66
N GLN A 238 4.39 41.14 4.61
CA GLN A 238 4.74 41.99 5.73
C GLN A 238 3.57 42.97 5.80
N TYR A 239 2.64 42.67 6.71
CA TYR A 239 1.61 43.60 7.10
C TYR A 239 2.37 44.79 7.72
N ARG A 240 2.52 45.82 6.91
CA ARG A 240 3.11 47.08 7.37
C ARG A 240 2.07 47.71 8.28
N ASP A 241 2.31 47.57 9.59
CA ASP A 241 1.49 48.23 10.57
C ASP A 241 1.46 49.72 10.22
N GLY A 242 0.35 50.21 9.68
CA GLY A 242 0.16 51.62 9.37
C GLY A 242 -0.60 51.99 8.10
N GLU A 243 -0.89 51.04 7.17
CA GLU A 243 -1.69 51.37 5.99
C GLU A 243 -2.96 50.51 5.89
N LEU A 244 -3.86 50.61 6.85
CA LEU A 244 -5.26 50.30 6.68
C LEU A 244 -5.95 51.49 5.98
N GLY A 245 -5.71 51.64 4.67
CA GLY A 245 -6.57 52.46 3.83
C GLY A 245 -7.90 51.72 3.58
N ILE A 246 -8.70 51.54 4.65
CA ILE A 246 -10.10 51.20 4.50
C ILE A 246 -10.82 52.51 4.19
N PRO A 247 -11.44 52.70 3.00
CA PRO A 247 -12.31 53.84 2.75
C PRO A 247 -13.50 53.71 3.69
N VAL A 248 -13.57 54.51 4.73
CA VAL A 248 -14.77 54.64 5.55
C VAL A 248 -15.87 55.23 4.66
N PRO A 249 -17.01 54.55 4.45
CA PRO A 249 -18.11 55.12 3.70
C PRO A 249 -18.58 56.40 4.39
N ARG A 250 -18.61 57.55 3.68
CA ARG A 250 -18.98 58.89 4.14
C ARG A 250 -20.43 59.03 4.60
N HIS A 251 -21.18 57.98 4.75
CA HIS A 251 -22.60 58.03 5.12
C HIS A 251 -22.90 57.69 6.60
N ALA A 252 -21.89 57.48 7.45
CA ALA A 252 -22.13 57.20 8.86
C ALA A 252 -21.83 58.37 9.82
N ALA A 253 -21.60 59.58 9.28
CA ALA A 253 -21.26 60.77 10.12
C ALA A 253 -22.38 61.80 10.24
N ALA A 254 -23.61 61.52 9.83
CA ALA A 254 -24.67 62.52 9.78
C ALA A 254 -25.76 62.39 10.89
N ASP A 255 -25.71 61.37 11.74
CA ASP A 255 -26.84 61.11 12.69
C ASP A 255 -26.45 61.11 14.19
N LEU A 256 -25.49 61.96 14.58
CA LEU A 256 -25.23 62.21 16.01
C LEU A 256 -25.31 63.70 16.31
N GLU A 257 -26.52 64.28 16.23
CA GLU A 257 -26.83 65.52 16.93
C GLU A 257 -27.06 65.26 18.43
N PRO A 258 -26.44 66.02 19.34
CA PRO A 258 -26.66 65.86 20.77
C PRO A 258 -28.02 66.48 21.18
N SER A 259 -28.89 65.63 21.67
CA SER A 259 -30.17 66.04 22.29
C SER A 259 -29.87 66.95 23.52
N ALA A 260 -30.33 68.22 23.42
CA ALA A 260 -30.29 69.21 24.49
C ALA A 260 -31.16 68.76 25.69
N GLN A 261 -30.55 68.87 26.86
CA GLN A 261 -31.23 68.70 28.13
C GLN A 261 -32.21 69.90 28.39
N PRO A 262 -33.38 69.70 28.96
CA PRO A 262 -34.19 70.79 29.48
C PRO A 262 -33.69 71.20 30.86
N THR A 263 -33.39 72.47 31.02
CA THR A 263 -33.16 73.18 32.32
C THR A 263 -34.47 73.26 33.05
N GLU A 264 -34.55 72.70 34.23
CA GLU A 264 -35.49 73.09 35.29
C GLU A 264 -34.99 74.35 36.04
N GLN A 265 -35.86 75.32 36.19
CA GLN A 265 -35.86 76.31 37.26
C GLN A 265 -37.23 76.97 37.36
N PRO A 266 -37.58 77.58 38.57
CA PRO A 266 -37.54 77.12 39.93
C PRO A 266 -38.93 76.82 40.52
#